data_22dd2d2b67bfb8d4fd805c389348584a
#
_entry.id   22dd2d2b67bfb8d4fd805c389348584a
#
_cell.length_a   1.000
_cell.length_b   1.000
_cell.length_c   1.000
_cell.angle_alpha   90.00
_cell.angle_beta   90.00
_cell.angle_gamma   90.00
#
_symmetry.space_group_name_H-M   'P 1'
#
loop_
_entity.id
_entity.type
_entity.pdbx_description
1 polymer ?
#
loop_
_entity_poly.entity_id
_entity_poly.type
_entity_poly.pdbx_seq_one_letter_code
_entity_poly.pdbx_strand_id
1 'polypeptide(L)' 'MKCKVELYVAGKVFYETVHARDYQEAKAVALARNPNAQVVGVNAV' A
#
# COMPACT_ATOMS: atom_id res chain seq x y z
N MET A 1 -11.59 -5.77 -3.87
CA MET A 1 -10.69 -5.81 -5.04
C MET A 1 -9.26 -5.98 -4.60
N LYS A 2 -8.44 -6.47 -5.48
CA LYS A 2 -7.02 -6.70 -5.20
C LYS A 2 -6.23 -5.48 -5.65
N CYS A 3 -5.42 -4.93 -4.74
CA CYS A 3 -4.66 -3.72 -5.00
C CYS A 3 -3.19 -3.94 -4.73
N LYS A 4 -2.35 -3.29 -5.52
CA LYS A 4 -0.90 -3.26 -5.34
C LYS A 4 -0.56 -1.87 -4.83
N VAL A 5 -0.04 -1.80 -3.60
CA VAL A 5 0.30 -0.54 -2.95
C VAL A 5 1.81 -0.37 -2.97
N GLU A 6 2.27 0.74 -3.51
CA GLU A 6 3.67 1.07 -3.53
C GLU A 6 4.01 1.90 -2.30
N LEU A 7 5.01 1.45 -1.55
CA LEU A 7 5.39 2.03 -0.27
C LEU A 7 6.85 2.45 -0.28
N TYR A 8 7.15 3.50 0.47
CA TYR A 8 8.49 4.02 0.62
C TYR A 8 8.87 4.02 2.10
N VAL A 9 9.97 3.36 2.44
CA VAL A 9 10.52 3.32 3.79
C VAL A 9 12.03 3.44 3.73
N ALA A 10 12.58 4.44 4.42
CA ALA A 10 14.02 4.55 4.62
C ALA A 10 14.82 4.49 3.31
N GLY A 11 14.35 5.16 2.28
CA GLY A 11 15.02 5.20 0.99
C GLY A 11 14.75 4.02 0.08
N LYS A 12 13.89 3.10 0.49
CA LYS A 12 13.57 1.90 -0.31
C LYS A 12 12.11 1.91 -0.70
N VAL A 13 11.83 1.48 -1.92
CA VAL A 13 10.48 1.33 -2.45
C VAL A 13 10.17 -0.16 -2.55
N PHE A 14 8.98 -0.54 -2.10
CA PHE A 14 8.52 -1.91 -2.21
C PHE A 14 7.01 -1.93 -2.38
N TYR A 15 6.46 -3.11 -2.66
CA TYR A 15 5.04 -3.26 -2.94
C TYR A 15 4.39 -4.21 -1.95
N GLU A 16 3.15 -3.88 -1.56
CA GLU A 16 2.27 -4.77 -0.81
C GLU A 16 1.03 -5.02 -1.65
N THR A 17 0.66 -6.28 -1.80
CA THR A 17 -0.60 -6.64 -2.44
C THR A 17 -1.62 -6.89 -1.36
N VAL A 18 -2.74 -6.17 -1.40
CA VAL A 18 -3.78 -6.25 -0.38
C VAL A 18 -5.15 -6.41 -1.04
N HIS A 19 -6.08 -7.01 -0.31
CA HIS A 19 -7.49 -7.06 -0.70
C HIS A 19 -8.23 -5.96 0.03
N ALA A 20 -8.98 -5.13 -0.70
CA ALA A 20 -9.66 -3.98 -0.14
C ALA A 20 -10.90 -3.65 -0.96
N ARG A 21 -11.80 -2.87 -0.37
CA ARG A 21 -13.02 -2.43 -1.06
C ARG A 21 -12.74 -1.32 -2.07
N ASP A 22 -11.75 -0.50 -1.76
CA ASP A 22 -11.38 0.64 -2.59
C ASP A 22 -9.91 0.99 -2.34
N TYR A 23 -9.43 1.99 -3.07
CA TYR A 23 -8.03 2.41 -2.96
C TYR A 23 -7.69 2.97 -1.57
N GLN A 24 -8.62 3.67 -0.97
CA GLN A 24 -8.39 4.27 0.34
C GLN A 24 -8.20 3.21 1.41
N GLU A 25 -9.02 2.17 1.38
CA GLU A 25 -8.86 1.05 2.30
C GLU A 25 -7.56 0.30 2.03
N ALA A 26 -7.18 0.15 0.76
CA ALA A 26 -5.92 -0.50 0.40
C ALA A 26 -4.73 0.22 1.03
N LYS A 27 -4.72 1.55 0.96
CA LYS A 27 -3.67 2.35 1.59
C LYS A 27 -3.65 2.13 3.10
N ALA A 28 -4.83 2.15 3.73
CA ALA A 28 -4.93 1.98 5.18
C ALA A 28 -4.39 0.60 5.61
N VAL A 29 -4.74 -0.44 4.87
CA VAL A 29 -4.27 -1.79 5.18
C VAL A 29 -2.74 -1.88 5.05
N ALA A 30 -2.21 -1.34 3.96
CA ALA A 30 -0.76 -1.37 3.73
C ALA A 30 -0.01 -0.60 4.81
N LEU A 31 -0.53 0.57 5.22
CA LEU A 31 0.10 1.37 6.27
C LEU A 31 0.01 0.71 7.64
N ALA A 32 -1.09 -0.01 7.90
CA ALA A 32 -1.21 -0.75 9.16
C ALA A 32 -0.14 -1.82 9.31
N ARG A 33 0.27 -2.41 8.18
CA ARG A 33 1.34 -3.40 8.16
C ARG A 33 2.73 -2.77 8.18
N ASN A 34 2.82 -1.53 7.70
CA ASN A 34 4.10 -0.82 7.54
C ASN A 34 3.97 0.59 8.10
N PRO A 35 3.88 0.74 9.44
CA PRO A 35 3.51 2.03 10.05
C PRO A 35 4.50 3.15 9.79
N ASN A 36 5.74 2.84 9.44
CA ASN A 36 6.76 3.86 9.15
C ASN A 36 6.87 4.18 7.66
N ALA A 37 5.98 3.61 6.83
CA ALA A 37 6.05 3.79 5.39
C ALA A 37 5.20 4.97 4.94
N GLN A 38 5.52 5.45 3.73
CA GLN A 38 4.68 6.41 3.01
C GLN A 38 4.11 5.71 1.79
N VAL A 39 2.84 5.98 1.49
CA VAL A 39 2.22 5.44 0.28
C VAL A 39 2.61 6.32 -0.89
N VAL A 40 3.21 5.72 -1.92
CA VAL A 40 3.61 6.41 -3.14
C VAL A 40 2.55 6.26 -4.21
N GLY A 41 1.89 5.10 -4.28
CA GLY A 41 0.86 4.88 -5.26
C GLY A 41 0.05 3.63 -4.96
N VAL A 42 -1.11 3.53 -5.60
CA VAL A 42 -2.00 2.37 -5.47
C VAL A 42 -2.57 2.06 -6.85
N ASN A 43 -2.55 0.78 -7.21
CA ASN A 43 -3.13 0.32 -8.47
C ASN A 43 -3.94 -0.94 -8.23
N ALA A 44 -5.02 -1.08 -8.99
CA ALA A 44 -5.77 -2.32 -9.00
C ALA A 44 -5.01 -3.37 -9.83
N VAL A 45 -5.05 -4.60 -9.37
CA VAL A 45 -4.39 -5.71 -10.09
C VAL A 45 -5.35 -6.85 -10.38
#